data_271153ed4f3b7c58bc7f9d916867d42b
#
_entry.id   271153ed4f3b7c58bc7f9d916867d42b
#
_cell.length_a   1.000
_cell.length_b   1.000
_cell.length_c   1.000
_cell.angle_alpha   90.00
_cell.angle_beta   90.00
_cell.angle_gamma   90.00
#
_symmetry.space_group_name_H-M   'P 1'
#
loop_
_entity.id
_entity.type
_entity.pdbx_description
1 polymer ?
#
loop_
_entity_poly.entity_id
_entity_poly.type
_entity_poly.pdbx_seq_one_letter_code
_entity_poly.pdbx_strand_id
1 'polypeptide(L)'
;MEEAMVYFNRSKTNELGMGSMEHTEYFGLMGRAKKQYCRCLEPVSKKWALTQNELNVLLFLYNNPQYDRAADIVVCRGISKSHVSLSVNSLEGRGLLRRFVSDDRRTAHLELTEQGRTIAQEGREAQLSYFTELYRGITPEEFDLWRKITQKVCENIESFDKA
;
A
#
# COMPACT_ATOMS: atom_id res chain seq x y z
N MET A 1 17.16 23.23 22.42
CA MET A 1 16.50 21.92 22.33
C MET A 1 17.02 21.27 21.06
N GLU A 2 18.22 20.78 21.23
CA GLU A 2 19.04 20.16 20.19
C GLU A 2 19.00 18.64 20.36
N GLU A 3 18.91 17.95 19.24
CA GLU A 3 19.50 16.66 18.95
C GLU A 3 19.09 15.46 19.82
N ALA A 4 18.01 14.81 19.40
CA ALA A 4 17.98 13.35 19.45
C ALA A 4 18.04 12.79 18.03
N MET A 5 19.11 13.12 17.33
CA MET A 5 19.56 12.37 16.17
C MET A 5 20.14 11.08 16.71
N VAL A 6 19.35 10.03 16.71
CA VAL A 6 19.81 8.68 17.07
C VAL A 6 20.84 8.28 16.02
N TYR A 7 22.10 8.54 16.30
CA TYR A 7 23.21 7.90 15.61
C TYR A 7 23.08 6.39 15.82
N PHE A 8 22.51 5.73 14.85
CA PHE A 8 22.56 4.27 14.79
C PHE A 8 24.07 3.91 14.71
N ASN A 9 24.60 3.38 15.81
CA ASN A 9 26.02 3.17 15.97
C ASN A 9 26.51 2.17 14.92
N ARG A 10 27.34 2.64 13.99
CA ARG A 10 27.93 1.88 12.88
C ARG A 10 28.62 0.56 13.34
N SER A 11 29.04 0.47 14.60
CA SER A 11 29.64 -0.72 15.18
C SER A 11 28.63 -1.85 15.43
N LYS A 12 27.39 -1.55 15.85
CA LYS A 12 26.37 -2.57 16.12
C LYS A 12 25.76 -3.15 14.83
N THR A 13 25.69 -2.41 13.73
CA THR A 13 25.23 -2.93 12.45
C THR A 13 26.25 -3.86 11.80
N ASN A 14 27.54 -3.67 12.05
CA ASN A 14 28.61 -4.58 11.62
C ASN A 14 28.58 -5.90 12.38
N GLU A 15 28.23 -5.89 13.70
CA GLU A 15 28.08 -7.09 14.52
C GLU A 15 26.90 -7.97 14.05
N LEU A 16 25.88 -7.41 13.45
CA LEU A 16 24.73 -8.13 12.90
C LEU A 16 24.95 -8.64 11.46
N GLY A 17 26.14 -8.43 10.86
CA GLY A 17 26.43 -8.86 9.49
C GLY A 17 25.56 -8.12 8.44
N MET A 18 24.87 -7.07 8.84
CA MET A 18 24.10 -6.23 7.94
C MET A 18 25.07 -5.28 7.26
N GLY A 19 25.57 -5.67 6.09
CA GLY A 19 26.33 -4.77 5.22
C GLY A 19 25.60 -3.44 5.09
N SER A 20 26.35 -2.36 5.18
CA SER A 20 25.82 -0.99 5.27
C SER A 20 25.10 -0.57 4.00
N MET A 21 23.83 -0.99 3.85
CA MET A 21 22.92 -0.17 3.07
C MET A 21 22.72 1.09 3.91
N GLU A 22 23.29 2.22 3.48
CA GLU A 22 23.10 3.48 4.21
C GLU A 22 21.60 3.76 4.29
N HIS A 23 21.12 4.23 5.45
CA HIS A 23 19.70 4.54 5.65
C HIS A 23 19.12 5.40 4.53
N THR A 24 19.94 6.33 4.01
CA THR A 24 19.63 7.19 2.86
C THR A 24 19.31 6.38 1.60
N GLU A 25 20.07 5.31 1.32
CA GLU A 25 19.85 4.45 0.15
C GLU A 25 18.58 3.65 0.27
N TYR A 26 18.29 3.11 1.46
CA TYR A 26 17.06 2.36 1.72
C TYR A 26 15.80 3.23 1.52
N PHE A 27 15.74 4.40 2.17
CA PHE A 27 14.61 5.31 2.01
C PHE A 27 14.52 5.87 0.59
N GLY A 28 15.65 6.13 -0.05
CA GLY A 28 15.72 6.54 -1.45
C GLY A 28 15.16 5.46 -2.40
N LEU A 29 15.47 4.18 -2.16
CA LEU A 29 14.94 3.04 -2.91
C LEU A 29 13.42 2.96 -2.76
N MET A 30 12.91 3.00 -1.53
CA MET A 30 11.46 2.98 -1.25
C MET A 30 10.74 4.14 -1.93
N GLY A 31 11.31 5.35 -1.88
CA GLY A 31 10.75 6.53 -2.55
C GLY A 31 10.70 6.37 -4.07
N ARG A 32 11.76 5.85 -4.68
CA ARG A 32 11.80 5.57 -6.14
C ARG A 32 10.79 4.51 -6.53
N ALA A 33 10.70 3.41 -5.79
CA ALA A 33 9.74 2.35 -6.04
C ALA A 33 8.29 2.87 -5.99
N LYS A 34 7.96 3.64 -4.94
CA LYS A 34 6.65 4.29 -4.80
C LYS A 34 6.35 5.23 -5.97
N LYS A 35 7.33 6.05 -6.38
CA LYS A 35 7.17 6.98 -7.52
C LYS A 35 6.90 6.24 -8.82
N GLN A 36 7.62 5.15 -9.11
CA GLN A 36 7.40 4.34 -10.31
C GLN A 36 6.04 3.61 -10.26
N TYR A 37 5.64 3.10 -9.11
CA TYR A 37 4.31 2.54 -8.91
C TYR A 37 3.20 3.55 -9.24
N CYS A 38 3.29 4.77 -8.73
CA CYS A 38 2.31 5.82 -9.05
C CYS A 38 2.29 6.16 -10.55
N ARG A 39 3.46 6.20 -11.20
CA ARG A 39 3.56 6.45 -12.65
C ARG A 39 2.90 5.34 -13.48
N CYS A 40 3.04 4.10 -13.09
CA CYS A 40 2.43 3.01 -13.85
C CYS A 40 0.89 3.02 -13.75
N LEU A 41 0.33 3.56 -12.67
CA LEU A 41 -1.12 3.74 -12.49
C LEU A 41 -1.68 5.03 -13.11
N GLU A 42 -0.83 5.98 -13.47
CA GLU A 42 -1.22 7.28 -13.99
C GLU A 42 -2.11 7.21 -15.25
N PRO A 43 -1.87 6.33 -16.24
CA PRO A 43 -2.75 6.19 -17.40
C PRO A 43 -4.19 5.83 -17.01
N VAL A 44 -4.36 4.92 -16.05
CA VAL A 44 -5.69 4.52 -15.55
C VAL A 44 -6.34 5.68 -14.79
N SER A 45 -5.58 6.35 -13.90
CA SER A 45 -6.07 7.52 -13.18
C SER A 45 -6.55 8.63 -14.12
N LYS A 46 -5.77 8.94 -15.17
CA LYS A 46 -6.13 9.96 -16.18
C LYS A 46 -7.35 9.55 -16.99
N LYS A 47 -7.40 8.31 -17.50
CA LYS A 47 -8.52 7.79 -18.28
C LYS A 47 -9.86 7.95 -17.57
N TRP A 48 -9.85 7.65 -16.25
CA TRP A 48 -11.07 7.66 -15.44
C TRP A 48 -11.23 8.92 -14.58
N ALA A 49 -10.37 9.93 -14.78
CA ALA A 49 -10.35 11.17 -13.97
C ALA A 49 -10.39 10.90 -12.47
N LEU A 50 -9.53 10.00 -12.00
CA LEU A 50 -9.38 9.61 -10.59
C LEU A 50 -8.12 10.23 -10.00
N THR A 51 -8.18 10.59 -8.74
CA THR A 51 -6.98 10.83 -7.94
C THR A 51 -6.27 9.52 -7.64
N GLN A 52 -4.99 9.60 -7.29
CA GLN A 52 -4.21 8.42 -6.89
C GLN A 52 -4.83 7.70 -5.67
N ASN A 53 -5.39 8.46 -4.72
CA ASN A 53 -6.04 7.87 -3.53
C ASN A 53 -7.34 7.16 -3.90
N GLU A 54 -8.15 7.71 -4.78
CA GLU A 54 -9.37 7.06 -5.26
C GLU A 54 -9.05 5.74 -5.97
N LEU A 55 -8.08 5.75 -6.89
CA LEU A 55 -7.66 4.51 -7.54
C LEU A 55 -7.08 3.50 -6.54
N ASN A 56 -6.32 3.94 -5.54
CA ASN A 56 -5.82 3.07 -4.48
C ASN A 56 -6.95 2.44 -3.64
N VAL A 57 -8.05 3.16 -3.38
CA VAL A 57 -9.23 2.62 -2.69
C VAL A 57 -9.89 1.53 -3.54
N LEU A 58 -10.12 1.78 -4.83
CA LEU A 58 -10.71 0.78 -5.74
C LEU A 58 -9.84 -0.47 -5.82
N LEU A 59 -8.54 -0.30 -6.01
CA LEU A 59 -7.56 -1.39 -6.08
C LEU A 59 -7.46 -2.18 -4.77
N PHE A 60 -7.56 -1.51 -3.63
CA PHE A 60 -7.53 -2.18 -2.33
C PHE A 60 -8.73 -3.10 -2.17
N LEU A 61 -9.93 -2.59 -2.40
CA LEU A 61 -11.16 -3.38 -2.29
C LEU A 61 -11.22 -4.54 -3.30
N TYR A 62 -10.70 -4.32 -4.51
CA TYR A 62 -10.66 -5.35 -5.55
C TYR A 62 -9.67 -6.48 -5.20
N ASN A 63 -8.50 -6.13 -4.70
CA ASN A 63 -7.43 -7.09 -4.40
C ASN A 63 -7.61 -7.80 -3.06
N ASN A 64 -8.43 -7.27 -2.15
CA ASN A 64 -8.56 -7.75 -0.78
C ASN A 64 -10.06 -7.86 -0.39
N PRO A 65 -10.81 -8.80 -0.99
CA PRO A 65 -12.25 -8.90 -0.78
C PRO A 65 -12.65 -9.23 0.67
N GLN A 66 -11.70 -9.69 1.50
CA GLN A 66 -11.89 -9.92 2.94
C GLN A 66 -11.84 -8.63 3.78
N TYR A 67 -11.38 -7.51 3.22
CA TYR A 67 -11.26 -6.22 3.88
C TYR A 67 -12.15 -5.19 3.16
N ASP A 68 -13.30 -4.92 3.71
CA ASP A 68 -14.33 -4.11 3.09
C ASP A 68 -14.70 -2.84 3.88
N ARG A 69 -13.86 -2.44 4.85
CA ARG A 69 -14.08 -1.25 5.67
C ARG A 69 -13.07 -0.15 5.38
N ALA A 70 -13.51 1.10 5.52
CA ALA A 70 -12.61 2.25 5.38
C ALA A 70 -11.43 2.20 6.39
N ALA A 71 -11.65 1.64 7.58
CA ALA A 71 -10.60 1.45 8.58
C ALA A 71 -9.51 0.48 8.10
N ASP A 72 -9.89 -0.58 7.39
CA ASP A 72 -8.94 -1.55 6.85
C ASP A 72 -8.01 -0.90 5.82
N ILE A 73 -8.56 0.00 4.98
CA ILE A 73 -7.76 0.77 4.00
C ILE A 73 -6.75 1.66 4.71
N VAL A 74 -7.15 2.34 5.79
CA VAL A 74 -6.25 3.19 6.60
C VAL A 74 -5.08 2.36 7.12
N VAL A 75 -5.36 1.24 7.76
CA VAL A 75 -4.34 0.37 8.38
C VAL A 75 -3.44 -0.26 7.32
N CYS A 76 -4.03 -0.93 6.32
CA CYS A 76 -3.27 -1.73 5.37
C CYS A 76 -2.52 -0.90 4.32
N ARG A 77 -2.99 0.33 4.01
CA ARG A 77 -2.38 1.18 2.97
C ARG A 77 -1.60 2.37 3.53
N GLY A 78 -1.68 2.63 4.84
CA GLY A 78 -1.04 3.79 5.45
C GLY A 78 -1.56 5.13 4.90
N ILE A 79 -2.80 5.17 4.40
CA ILE A 79 -3.46 6.40 3.92
C ILE A 79 -4.18 7.01 5.11
N SER A 80 -4.07 8.33 5.32
CA SER A 80 -4.74 8.98 6.44
C SER A 80 -6.26 8.81 6.37
N LYS A 81 -6.92 8.74 7.53
CA LYS A 81 -8.38 8.59 7.66
C LYS A 81 -9.14 9.63 6.85
N SER A 82 -8.67 10.88 6.84
CA SER A 82 -9.30 11.97 6.08
C SER A 82 -9.23 11.72 4.57
N HIS A 83 -8.09 11.31 4.04
CA HIS A 83 -7.94 10.99 2.61
C HIS A 83 -8.76 9.78 2.20
N VAL A 84 -8.83 8.74 3.03
CA VAL A 84 -9.71 7.58 2.76
C VAL A 84 -11.17 8.02 2.73
N SER A 85 -11.61 8.80 3.72
CA SER A 85 -13.00 9.29 3.80
C SER A 85 -13.37 10.14 2.59
N LEU A 86 -12.52 11.08 2.18
CA LEU A 86 -12.74 11.91 0.99
C LEU A 86 -12.83 11.07 -0.29
N SER A 87 -11.91 10.11 -0.46
CA SER A 87 -11.89 9.23 -1.63
C SER A 87 -13.13 8.34 -1.69
N VAL A 88 -13.53 7.76 -0.57
CA VAL A 88 -14.74 6.93 -0.49
C VAL A 88 -16.00 7.75 -0.81
N ASN A 89 -16.14 8.98 -0.26
CA ASN A 89 -17.28 9.86 -0.56
C ASN A 89 -17.33 10.24 -2.05
N SER A 90 -16.18 10.58 -2.64
CA SER A 90 -16.09 10.92 -4.06
C SER A 90 -16.47 9.73 -4.94
N LEU A 91 -15.92 8.54 -4.66
CA LEU A 91 -16.20 7.33 -5.43
C LEU A 91 -17.66 6.89 -5.31
N GLU A 92 -18.27 7.02 -4.13
CA GLU A 92 -19.69 6.76 -3.92
C GLU A 92 -20.57 7.74 -4.71
N GLY A 93 -20.26 9.05 -4.63
CA GLY A 93 -20.97 10.08 -5.40
C GLY A 93 -20.86 9.89 -6.91
N ARG A 94 -19.83 9.20 -7.39
CA ARG A 94 -19.62 8.83 -8.80
C ARG A 94 -20.20 7.46 -9.16
N GLY A 95 -20.81 6.75 -8.21
CA GLY A 95 -21.38 5.42 -8.44
C GLY A 95 -20.35 4.32 -8.70
N LEU A 96 -19.10 4.49 -8.26
CA LEU A 96 -18.00 3.52 -8.44
C LEU A 96 -17.88 2.55 -7.26
N LEU A 97 -18.38 2.92 -6.10
CA LEU A 97 -18.58 2.06 -4.96
C LEU A 97 -19.91 2.39 -4.27
N ARG A 98 -20.37 1.51 -3.40
CA ARG A 98 -21.52 1.73 -2.53
C ARG A 98 -21.18 1.37 -1.09
N ARG A 99 -21.82 2.04 -0.15
CA ARG A 99 -21.83 1.64 1.25
C ARG A 99 -23.05 0.78 1.52
N PHE A 100 -22.87 -0.23 2.32
CA PHE A 100 -23.97 -0.97 2.91
C PHE A 100 -23.69 -1.20 4.40
N VAL A 101 -24.74 -1.43 5.15
CA VAL A 101 -24.66 -1.69 6.60
C VAL A 101 -25.09 -3.13 6.79
N SER A 102 -24.27 -3.90 7.51
CA SER A 102 -24.63 -5.27 7.90
C SER A 102 -25.79 -5.28 8.94
N ASP A 103 -26.35 -6.44 9.19
CA ASP A 103 -27.50 -6.61 10.10
C ASP A 103 -27.23 -6.06 11.52
N ASP A 104 -25.98 -5.99 11.94
CA ASP A 104 -25.57 -5.43 13.23
C ASP A 104 -25.66 -3.89 13.31
N ARG A 105 -25.91 -3.20 12.18
CA ARG A 105 -26.06 -1.75 12.02
C ARG A 105 -24.92 -0.89 12.56
N ARG A 106 -23.79 -1.51 12.94
CA ARG A 106 -22.68 -0.79 13.61
C ARG A 106 -21.55 -0.43 12.67
N THR A 107 -21.42 -1.13 11.55
CA THR A 107 -20.28 -0.99 10.66
C THR A 107 -20.74 -0.78 9.23
N ALA A 108 -20.23 0.28 8.59
CA ALA A 108 -20.42 0.51 7.16
C ALA A 108 -19.37 -0.28 6.38
N HIS A 109 -19.83 -1.11 5.47
CA HIS A 109 -19.03 -1.88 4.54
C HIS A 109 -19.01 -1.20 3.17
N LEU A 110 -17.96 -1.45 2.40
CA LEU A 110 -17.73 -0.87 1.08
C LEU A 110 -17.74 -1.97 0.03
N GLU A 111 -18.46 -1.76 -1.05
CA GLU A 111 -18.51 -2.68 -2.16
C GLU A 111 -18.32 -1.94 -3.49
N LEU A 112 -17.50 -2.51 -4.38
CA LEU A 112 -17.34 -1.98 -5.72
C LEU A 112 -18.58 -2.25 -6.55
N THR A 113 -19.03 -1.23 -7.28
CA THR A 113 -20.02 -1.42 -8.36
C THR A 113 -19.37 -2.15 -9.54
N GLU A 114 -20.15 -2.55 -10.53
CA GLU A 114 -19.62 -3.16 -11.75
C GLU A 114 -18.63 -2.22 -12.47
N GLN A 115 -18.96 -0.94 -12.57
CA GLN A 115 -18.05 0.05 -13.13
C GLN A 115 -16.78 0.23 -12.29
N GLY A 116 -16.91 0.26 -10.95
CA GLY A 116 -15.76 0.30 -10.05
C GLY A 116 -14.85 -0.92 -10.20
N ARG A 117 -15.43 -2.12 -10.40
CA ARG A 117 -14.68 -3.35 -10.66
C ARG A 117 -13.92 -3.30 -11.99
N THR A 118 -14.55 -2.79 -13.06
CA THR A 118 -13.91 -2.60 -14.37
C THR A 118 -12.67 -1.71 -14.24
N ILE A 119 -12.78 -0.57 -13.56
CA ILE A 119 -11.66 0.35 -13.34
C ILE A 119 -10.57 -0.30 -12.49
N ALA A 120 -10.96 -0.99 -11.42
CA ALA A 120 -10.02 -1.69 -10.55
C ALA A 120 -9.28 -2.81 -11.28
N GLN A 121 -9.93 -3.50 -12.20
CA GLN A 121 -9.29 -4.52 -13.03
C GLN A 121 -8.22 -3.92 -13.94
N GLU A 122 -8.51 -2.82 -14.64
CA GLU A 122 -7.51 -2.11 -15.45
C GLU A 122 -6.29 -1.69 -14.58
N GLY A 123 -6.57 -1.14 -13.39
CA GLY A 123 -5.51 -0.79 -12.44
C GLY A 123 -4.71 -2.00 -11.96
N ARG A 124 -5.36 -3.15 -11.76
CA ARG A 124 -4.70 -4.41 -11.40
C ARG A 124 -3.75 -4.90 -12.49
N GLU A 125 -4.13 -4.78 -13.76
CA GLU A 125 -3.27 -5.13 -14.88
C GLU A 125 -2.01 -4.27 -14.91
N ALA A 126 -2.16 -2.96 -14.69
CA ALA A 126 -1.03 -2.05 -14.55
C ALA A 126 -0.14 -2.40 -13.34
N GLN A 127 -0.75 -2.78 -12.19
CA GLN A 127 0.01 -3.28 -11.02
C GLN A 127 0.81 -4.54 -11.35
N LEU A 128 0.20 -5.50 -12.02
CA LEU A 128 0.89 -6.75 -12.40
C LEU A 128 2.08 -6.47 -13.30
N SER A 129 1.91 -5.61 -14.31
CA SER A 129 3.00 -5.18 -15.17
C SER A 129 4.16 -4.54 -14.38
N TYR A 130 3.83 -3.64 -13.45
CA TYR A 130 4.82 -3.01 -12.57
C TYR A 130 5.58 -4.04 -11.73
N PHE A 131 4.90 -4.97 -11.08
CA PHE A 131 5.56 -5.98 -10.25
C PHE A 131 6.38 -6.98 -11.05
N THR A 132 5.94 -7.34 -12.26
CA THR A 132 6.72 -8.16 -13.18
C THR A 132 8.08 -7.51 -13.50
N GLU A 133 8.08 -6.21 -13.79
CA GLU A 133 9.32 -5.48 -14.05
C GLU A 133 10.15 -5.26 -12.77
N LEU A 134 9.50 -4.99 -11.63
CA LEU A 134 10.17 -4.78 -10.35
C LEU A 134 10.95 -6.02 -9.90
N TYR A 135 10.38 -7.19 -10.13
CA TYR A 135 10.97 -8.47 -9.70
C TYR A 135 11.67 -9.21 -10.82
N ARG A 136 11.92 -8.55 -11.95
CA ARG A 136 12.63 -9.17 -13.08
C ARG A 136 14.00 -9.70 -12.66
N GLY A 137 14.29 -10.98 -12.96
CA GLY A 137 15.54 -11.64 -12.63
C GLY A 137 15.64 -12.19 -11.21
N ILE A 138 14.60 -12.01 -10.38
CA ILE A 138 14.52 -12.64 -9.06
C ILE A 138 13.93 -14.05 -9.21
N THR A 139 14.63 -15.06 -8.70
CA THR A 139 14.16 -16.45 -8.74
C THR A 139 13.02 -16.68 -7.72
N PRO A 140 12.22 -17.74 -7.89
CA PRO A 140 11.18 -18.09 -6.92
C PRO A 140 11.74 -18.29 -5.49
N GLU A 141 12.93 -18.88 -5.36
CA GLU A 141 13.59 -19.13 -4.08
C GLU A 141 14.04 -17.83 -3.41
N GLU A 142 14.60 -16.90 -4.19
CA GLU A 142 14.98 -15.56 -3.70
C GLU A 142 13.74 -14.77 -3.29
N PHE A 143 12.65 -14.88 -4.05
CA PHE A 143 11.39 -14.22 -3.71
C PHE A 143 10.78 -14.79 -2.43
N ASP A 144 10.83 -16.11 -2.21
CA ASP A 144 10.37 -16.74 -0.97
C ASP A 144 11.21 -16.34 0.23
N LEU A 145 12.52 -16.21 0.06
CA LEU A 145 13.41 -15.71 1.11
C LEU A 145 13.09 -14.25 1.44
N TRP A 146 12.94 -13.41 0.42
CA TRP A 146 12.55 -12.01 0.58
C TRP A 146 11.21 -11.87 1.32
N ARG A 147 10.21 -12.68 0.98
CA ARG A 147 8.90 -12.69 1.65
C ARG A 147 9.03 -13.02 3.15
N LYS A 148 9.81 -14.04 3.49
CA LYS A 148 10.07 -14.45 4.88
C LYS A 148 10.76 -13.32 5.68
N ILE A 149 11.75 -12.66 5.06
CA ILE A 149 12.46 -11.55 5.69
C ILE A 149 11.52 -10.36 5.90
N THR A 150 10.75 -9.99 4.87
CA THR A 150 9.79 -8.88 4.94
C THR A 150 8.74 -9.12 6.02
N GLN A 151 8.25 -10.35 6.17
CA GLN A 151 7.31 -10.70 7.23
C GLN A 151 7.90 -10.45 8.62
N LYS A 152 9.13 -10.88 8.88
CA LYS A 152 9.81 -10.60 10.17
C LYS A 152 9.99 -9.10 10.41
N VAL A 153 10.30 -8.34 9.36
CA VAL A 153 10.41 -6.86 9.46
C VAL A 153 9.06 -6.26 9.84
N CYS A 154 7.96 -6.70 9.23
CA CYS A 154 6.61 -6.25 9.59
C CYS A 154 6.27 -6.57 11.05
N GLU A 155 6.54 -7.80 11.52
CA GLU A 155 6.33 -8.20 12.91
C GLU A 155 7.13 -7.32 13.89
N ASN A 156 8.38 -6.98 13.55
CA ASN A 156 9.20 -6.07 14.34
C ASN A 156 8.62 -4.65 14.39
N ILE A 157 8.14 -4.12 13.24
CA ILE A 157 7.50 -2.80 13.18
C ILE A 157 6.25 -2.78 14.06
N GLU A 158 5.39 -3.79 13.97
CA GLU A 158 4.19 -3.89 14.81
C GLU A 158 4.49 -3.97 16.31
N SER A 159 5.68 -4.45 16.69
CA SER A 159 6.11 -4.49 18.09
C SER A 159 6.45 -3.12 18.65
N PHE A 160 6.85 -2.15 17.81
CA PHE A 160 7.15 -0.78 18.26
C PHE A 160 5.89 -0.04 18.72
N ASP A 161 4.72 -0.35 18.15
CA ASP A 161 3.46 0.29 18.50
C ASP A 161 2.89 -0.25 19.84
N LYS A 162 3.47 -1.33 20.39
CA LYS A 162 3.03 -1.98 21.63
C LYS A 162 3.94 -1.67 22.82
N ALA A 163 5.06 -0.99 22.61
CA ALA A 163 6.03 -0.61 23.63
C ALA A 163 5.80 0.83 24.10
#